data_4885f096541db801ecf4e57e7291d0cb
#
_entry.id   4885f096541db801ecf4e57e7291d0cb
#
_cell.length_a   1.000
_cell.length_b   1.000
_cell.length_c   1.000
_cell.angle_alpha   90.00
_cell.angle_beta   90.00
_cell.angle_gamma   90.00
#
_symmetry.space_group_name_H-M   'P 1'
#
loop_
_entity.id
_entity.type
_entity.pdbx_description
1 polymer ?
#
loop_
_entity_poly.entity_id
_entity_poly.type
_entity_poly.pdbx_seq_one_letter_code
_entity_poly.pdbx_strand_id
1 'polypeptide(L)'
;IAAICEWYRVVRPGGIIYLVVPDRRFTWDRHRSLTSCEHMFEDYARGITDCDATHIDEFVDNVDWSDYSPSTAPQDIPDKKTERKKTYRDAVKAGRIINIHFHVFEPCNVLDLFTELTKNPLTGLKLAIEDYEERFPAESPNGFLLVVRSHK
;
A
#
# COMPACT_ATOMS: atom_id res chain seq x y z
N ILE A 1 4.78 3.68 5.98
CA ILE A 1 5.33 4.03 7.32
C ILE A 1 5.24 5.54 7.53
N ALA A 2 5.72 6.38 6.60
CA ALA A 2 5.68 7.86 6.75
C ALA A 2 4.30 8.39 7.12
N ALA A 3 3.24 7.92 6.44
CA ALA A 3 1.87 8.30 6.75
C ALA A 3 1.46 7.92 8.20
N ILE A 4 1.82 6.73 8.66
CA ILE A 4 1.53 6.28 10.03
C ILE A 4 2.25 7.18 11.06
N CYS A 5 3.51 7.53 10.81
CA CYS A 5 4.27 8.45 11.66
C CYS A 5 3.60 9.83 11.73
N GLU A 6 3.14 10.34 10.58
CA GLU A 6 2.48 11.65 10.52
C GLU A 6 1.10 11.62 11.20
N TRP A 7 0.30 10.57 11.00
CA TRP A 7 -0.97 10.41 11.73
C TRP A 7 -0.76 10.30 13.23
N TYR A 8 0.24 9.54 13.66
CA TYR A 8 0.62 9.49 15.07
C TYR A 8 1.02 10.86 15.59
N ARG A 9 1.78 11.65 14.82
CA ARG A 9 2.18 13.00 15.22
C ARG A 9 0.98 13.92 15.48
N VAL A 10 -0.04 13.89 14.61
CA VAL A 10 -1.18 14.82 14.67
C VAL A 10 -2.30 14.36 15.58
N VAL A 11 -2.50 13.04 15.76
CA VAL A 11 -3.54 12.53 16.63
C VAL A 11 -3.23 12.87 18.11
N ARG A 12 -4.24 13.24 18.89
CA ARG A 12 -4.05 13.52 20.33
C ARG A 12 -3.71 12.25 21.11
N PRO A 13 -3.10 12.35 22.33
CA PRO A 13 -2.97 11.22 23.23
C PRO A 13 -4.32 10.52 23.47
N GLY A 14 -4.36 9.20 23.41
CA GLY A 14 -5.59 8.40 23.49
C GLY A 14 -6.53 8.51 22.28
N GLY A 15 -6.16 9.27 21.25
CA GLY A 15 -6.96 9.38 20.01
C GLY A 15 -6.84 8.14 19.12
N ILE A 16 -7.74 8.05 18.16
CA ILE A 16 -7.88 6.89 17.26
C ILE A 16 -7.47 7.27 15.85
N ILE A 17 -6.77 6.37 15.18
CA ILE A 17 -6.55 6.33 13.74
C ILE A 17 -7.47 5.25 13.17
N TYR A 18 -8.37 5.65 12.28
CA TYR A 18 -9.27 4.76 11.55
C TYR A 18 -8.68 4.53 10.16
N LEU A 19 -8.26 3.31 9.86
CA LEU A 19 -7.49 2.99 8.67
C LEU A 19 -8.22 1.94 7.84
N VAL A 20 -8.57 2.30 6.61
CA VAL A 20 -9.07 1.35 5.59
C VAL A 20 -7.94 1.08 4.61
N VAL A 21 -7.61 -0.20 4.44
CA VAL A 21 -6.50 -0.65 3.59
C VAL A 21 -7.04 -1.56 2.50
N PRO A 22 -6.67 -1.33 1.22
CA PRO A 22 -7.00 -2.26 0.15
C PRO A 22 -6.45 -3.67 0.43
N ASP A 23 -7.28 -4.69 0.20
CA ASP A 23 -6.87 -6.08 0.30
C ASP A 23 -6.63 -6.64 -1.09
N ARG A 24 -5.43 -7.16 -1.36
CA ARG A 24 -5.09 -7.68 -2.69
C ARG A 24 -6.04 -8.77 -3.16
N ARG A 25 -6.61 -9.55 -2.24
CA ARG A 25 -7.55 -10.65 -2.56
C ARG A 25 -8.80 -10.17 -3.29
N PHE A 26 -9.15 -8.88 -3.12
CA PHE A 26 -10.36 -8.25 -3.66
C PHE A 26 -10.06 -7.11 -4.63
N THR A 27 -8.80 -6.95 -5.04
CA THR A 27 -8.36 -5.92 -5.98
C THR A 27 -7.60 -6.54 -7.15
N TRP A 28 -7.22 -5.72 -8.13
CA TRP A 28 -6.36 -6.15 -9.24
C TRP A 28 -4.94 -6.56 -8.83
N ASP A 29 -4.59 -6.42 -7.54
CA ASP A 29 -3.29 -6.83 -7.00
C ASP A 29 -3.21 -8.32 -6.65
N ARG A 30 -4.26 -9.11 -6.90
CA ARG A 30 -4.38 -10.51 -6.46
C ARG A 30 -3.22 -11.41 -6.87
N HIS A 31 -2.52 -11.09 -7.95
CA HIS A 31 -1.38 -11.84 -8.46
C HIS A 31 -0.02 -11.28 -8.01
N ARG A 32 -0.01 -10.12 -7.33
CA ARG A 32 1.21 -9.52 -6.79
C ARG A 32 1.58 -10.16 -5.46
N SER A 33 2.88 -10.22 -5.15
CA SER A 33 3.37 -10.69 -3.85
C SER A 33 3.01 -9.72 -2.74
N LEU A 34 2.76 -10.23 -1.52
CA LEU A 34 2.61 -9.37 -0.34
C LEU A 34 3.91 -8.61 -0.09
N THR A 35 3.78 -7.34 0.23
CA THR A 35 4.93 -6.51 0.60
C THR A 35 5.41 -6.89 2.00
N SER A 36 6.69 -7.21 2.13
CA SER A 36 7.29 -7.53 3.43
C SER A 36 7.48 -6.28 4.28
N CYS A 37 7.52 -6.44 5.60
CA CYS A 37 7.84 -5.35 6.52
C CYS A 37 9.23 -4.76 6.22
N GLU A 38 10.22 -5.61 5.94
CA GLU A 38 11.58 -5.20 5.58
C GLU A 38 11.57 -4.24 4.39
N HIS A 39 10.90 -4.60 3.29
CA HIS A 39 10.78 -3.73 2.12
C HIS A 39 10.11 -2.39 2.44
N MET A 40 9.05 -2.39 3.26
CA MET A 40 8.39 -1.16 3.68
C MET A 40 9.31 -0.25 4.51
N PHE A 41 10.17 -0.82 5.36
CA PHE A 41 11.17 -0.06 6.11
C PHE A 41 12.30 0.47 5.21
N GLU A 42 12.75 -0.31 4.24
CA GLU A 42 13.75 0.13 3.24
C GLU A 42 13.23 1.32 2.43
N ASP A 43 11.99 1.23 1.92
CA ASP A 43 11.38 2.33 1.17
C ASP A 43 11.18 3.58 2.02
N TYR A 44 10.80 3.42 3.29
CA TYR A 44 10.72 4.53 4.22
C TYR A 44 12.08 5.19 4.44
N ALA A 45 13.13 4.40 4.66
CA ALA A 45 14.50 4.91 4.84
C ALA A 45 15.04 5.60 3.59
N ARG A 46 14.64 5.16 2.40
CA ARG A 46 15.02 5.75 1.10
C ARG A 46 14.16 6.94 0.68
N GLY A 47 13.08 7.22 1.41
CA GLY A 47 12.16 8.30 1.10
C GLY A 47 11.34 8.08 -0.18
N ILE A 48 10.99 6.83 -0.49
CA ILE A 48 10.16 6.47 -1.66
C ILE A 48 8.78 7.15 -1.56
N THR A 49 8.35 7.77 -2.65
CA THR A 49 7.10 8.52 -2.77
C THR A 49 6.36 8.13 -4.04
N ASP A 50 5.15 8.66 -4.21
CA ASP A 50 4.30 8.49 -5.39
C ASP A 50 4.85 9.15 -6.68
N CYS A 51 5.99 9.85 -6.58
CA CYS A 51 6.77 10.35 -7.71
C CYS A 51 8.02 9.50 -7.99
N ASP A 52 8.08 8.25 -7.49
CA ASP A 52 9.22 7.35 -7.64
C ASP A 52 8.95 6.25 -8.66
N ALA A 53 10.00 5.79 -9.35
CA ALA A 53 9.89 4.80 -10.42
C ALA A 53 10.17 3.35 -9.97
N THR A 54 10.55 3.13 -8.71
CA THR A 54 11.05 1.83 -8.22
C THR A 54 10.04 0.68 -8.33
N HIS A 55 8.74 0.97 -8.18
CA HIS A 55 7.67 -0.04 -8.17
C HIS A 55 6.94 -0.20 -9.50
N ILE A 56 7.27 0.61 -10.52
CA ILE A 56 6.54 0.61 -11.79
C ILE A 56 6.57 -0.76 -12.46
N ASP A 57 7.74 -1.40 -12.54
CA ASP A 57 7.89 -2.67 -13.24
C ASP A 57 7.17 -3.79 -12.51
N GLU A 58 7.36 -3.89 -11.20
CA GLU A 58 6.69 -4.89 -10.38
C GLU A 58 5.15 -4.76 -10.51
N PHE A 59 4.61 -3.54 -10.39
CA PHE A 59 3.19 -3.29 -10.54
C PHE A 59 2.68 -3.71 -11.93
N VAL A 60 3.29 -3.17 -12.99
CA VAL A 60 2.81 -3.39 -14.36
C VAL A 60 2.94 -4.85 -14.79
N ASP A 61 3.97 -5.55 -14.34
CA ASP A 61 4.20 -6.95 -14.73
C ASP A 61 3.25 -7.91 -14.00
N ASN A 62 2.86 -7.62 -12.77
CA ASN A 62 2.17 -8.58 -11.91
C ASN A 62 0.70 -8.22 -11.60
N VAL A 63 0.24 -6.99 -11.91
CA VAL A 63 -1.17 -6.63 -11.75
C VAL A 63 -2.07 -7.53 -12.61
N ASP A 64 -3.26 -7.85 -12.12
CA ASP A 64 -4.25 -8.58 -12.93
C ASP A 64 -4.80 -7.68 -14.04
N TRP A 65 -4.28 -7.84 -15.24
CA TRP A 65 -4.65 -7.03 -16.40
C TRP A 65 -6.10 -7.20 -16.81
N SER A 66 -6.72 -8.34 -16.55
CA SER A 66 -8.13 -8.57 -16.86
C SER A 66 -9.06 -7.70 -16.03
N ASP A 67 -8.63 -7.33 -14.84
CA ASP A 67 -9.35 -6.49 -13.89
C ASP A 67 -8.86 -5.02 -13.94
N TYR A 68 -7.55 -4.82 -14.04
CA TYR A 68 -6.93 -3.50 -14.13
C TYR A 68 -7.27 -2.75 -15.42
N SER A 69 -7.36 -3.44 -16.55
CA SER A 69 -7.68 -2.87 -17.86
C SER A 69 -8.55 -3.82 -18.69
N PRO A 70 -9.82 -4.01 -18.30
CA PRO A 70 -10.70 -5.04 -18.87
C PRO A 70 -11.00 -4.85 -20.37
N SER A 71 -10.74 -3.66 -20.91
CA SER A 71 -10.87 -3.37 -22.34
C SER A 71 -9.67 -3.79 -23.18
N THR A 72 -8.56 -4.20 -22.55
CA THR A 72 -7.34 -4.64 -23.26
C THR A 72 -7.49 -6.11 -23.66
N ALA A 73 -7.41 -6.40 -24.98
CA ALA A 73 -7.43 -7.77 -25.42
C ALA A 73 -6.18 -8.54 -24.96
N PRO A 74 -6.28 -9.83 -24.58
CA PRO A 74 -5.15 -10.59 -24.01
C PRO A 74 -3.87 -10.57 -24.86
N GLN A 75 -4.00 -10.60 -26.19
CA GLN A 75 -2.87 -10.55 -27.11
C GLN A 75 -2.14 -9.20 -27.11
N ASP A 76 -2.80 -8.12 -26.70
CA ASP A 76 -2.25 -6.77 -26.69
C ASP A 76 -1.57 -6.41 -25.36
N ILE A 77 -1.74 -7.25 -24.32
CA ILE A 77 -1.21 -7.00 -22.98
C ILE A 77 0.31 -6.76 -22.99
N PRO A 78 1.17 -7.52 -23.71
CA PRO A 78 2.61 -7.28 -23.72
C PRO A 78 2.99 -5.88 -24.18
N ASP A 79 2.36 -5.39 -25.25
CA ASP A 79 2.61 -4.06 -25.78
C ASP A 79 2.07 -2.99 -24.84
N LYS A 80 0.90 -3.21 -24.24
CA LYS A 80 0.31 -2.31 -23.24
C LYS A 80 1.15 -2.23 -21.96
N LYS A 81 1.76 -3.31 -21.51
CA LYS A 81 2.73 -3.29 -20.40
C LYS A 81 3.90 -2.36 -20.73
N THR A 82 4.48 -2.50 -21.90
CA THR A 82 5.61 -1.67 -22.36
C THR A 82 5.22 -0.19 -22.42
N GLU A 83 4.07 0.11 -23.03
CA GLU A 83 3.53 1.47 -23.10
C GLU A 83 3.26 2.05 -21.71
N ARG A 84 2.66 1.28 -20.81
CA ARG A 84 2.32 1.72 -19.44
C ARG A 84 3.56 2.02 -18.61
N LYS A 85 4.58 1.16 -18.65
CA LYS A 85 5.86 1.40 -18.00
C LYS A 85 6.51 2.70 -18.48
N LYS A 86 6.51 2.92 -19.79
CA LYS A 86 7.05 4.16 -20.36
C LYS A 86 6.25 5.38 -19.89
N THR A 87 4.92 5.33 -19.93
CA THR A 87 4.04 6.43 -19.53
C THR A 87 4.27 6.81 -18.06
N TYR A 88 4.37 5.84 -17.17
CA TYR A 88 4.62 6.09 -15.75
C TYR A 88 6.02 6.65 -15.51
N ARG A 89 7.06 6.11 -16.15
CA ARG A 89 8.42 6.66 -16.04
C ARG A 89 8.52 8.10 -16.57
N ASP A 90 7.83 8.41 -17.66
CA ASP A 90 7.80 9.76 -18.20
C ASP A 90 7.04 10.73 -17.27
N ALA A 91 5.99 10.24 -16.60
CA ALA A 91 5.28 11.02 -15.58
C ALA A 91 6.19 11.33 -14.37
N VAL A 92 6.89 10.32 -13.84
CA VAL A 92 7.84 10.48 -12.73
C VAL A 92 8.97 11.46 -13.09
N LYS A 93 9.58 11.31 -14.29
CA LYS A 93 10.61 12.23 -14.77
C LYS A 93 10.12 13.68 -14.87
N ALA A 94 8.82 13.86 -15.12
CA ALA A 94 8.20 15.18 -15.15
C ALA A 94 7.72 15.66 -13.76
N GLY A 95 8.10 14.98 -12.68
CA GLY A 95 7.67 15.31 -11.30
C GLY A 95 6.18 15.11 -11.05
N ARG A 96 5.51 14.26 -11.81
CA ARG A 96 4.09 13.96 -11.66
C ARG A 96 3.87 12.69 -10.85
N ILE A 97 2.85 12.73 -10.02
CA ILE A 97 2.36 11.56 -9.26
C ILE A 97 1.87 10.48 -10.22
N ILE A 98 2.20 9.23 -9.93
CA ILE A 98 1.67 8.06 -10.61
C ILE A 98 0.65 7.34 -9.71
N ASN A 99 -0.43 6.87 -10.32
CA ASN A 99 -1.49 6.18 -9.60
C ASN A 99 -1.30 4.66 -9.71
N ILE A 100 -0.44 4.12 -8.84
CA ILE A 100 -0.22 2.68 -8.67
C ILE A 100 -0.29 2.33 -7.19
N HIS A 101 -0.57 1.08 -6.86
CA HIS A 101 -0.36 0.57 -5.51
C HIS A 101 1.11 0.19 -5.35
N PHE A 102 1.88 1.00 -4.62
CA PHE A 102 3.31 0.73 -4.36
C PHE A 102 3.46 -0.55 -3.54
N HIS A 103 2.67 -0.68 -2.48
CA HIS A 103 2.68 -1.81 -1.58
C HIS A 103 1.39 -2.61 -1.69
N VAL A 104 1.48 -3.90 -1.40
CA VAL A 104 0.39 -4.88 -1.50
C VAL A 104 0.11 -5.47 -0.14
N PHE A 105 -1.17 -5.45 0.25
CA PHE A 105 -1.60 -5.76 1.61
C PHE A 105 -2.63 -6.89 1.67
N GLU A 106 -2.53 -7.65 2.75
CA GLU A 106 -3.58 -8.44 3.39
C GLU A 106 -3.58 -8.10 4.89
N PRO A 107 -4.61 -8.46 5.68
CA PRO A 107 -4.62 -8.16 7.11
C PRO A 107 -3.36 -8.59 7.83
N CYS A 108 -2.83 -9.80 7.53
CA CYS A 108 -1.68 -10.35 8.23
C CYS A 108 -0.43 -9.46 8.14
N ASN A 109 -0.02 -9.01 6.93
CA ASN A 109 1.21 -8.23 6.80
C ASN A 109 1.08 -6.80 7.32
N VAL A 110 -0.14 -6.24 7.39
CA VAL A 110 -0.35 -4.94 8.05
C VAL A 110 -0.33 -5.07 9.57
N LEU A 111 -0.90 -6.15 10.14
CA LEU A 111 -0.77 -6.46 11.57
C LEU A 111 0.70 -6.65 11.97
N ASP A 112 1.48 -7.37 11.14
CA ASP A 112 2.92 -7.52 11.34
C ASP A 112 3.65 -6.16 11.28
N LEU A 113 3.30 -5.30 10.30
CA LEU A 113 3.87 -3.95 10.21
C LEU A 113 3.62 -3.13 11.47
N PHE A 114 2.39 -3.10 12.00
CA PHE A 114 2.11 -2.37 13.24
C PHE A 114 2.87 -2.96 14.44
N THR A 115 3.02 -4.28 14.49
CA THR A 115 3.81 -4.97 15.51
C THR A 115 5.28 -4.53 15.45
N GLU A 116 5.87 -4.53 14.27
CA GLU A 116 7.27 -4.11 14.09
C GLU A 116 7.46 -2.61 14.33
N LEU A 117 6.53 -1.76 13.90
CA LEU A 117 6.57 -0.33 14.16
C LEU A 117 6.57 0.00 15.66
N THR A 118 5.77 -0.71 16.46
CA THR A 118 5.69 -0.48 17.90
C THR A 118 6.89 -1.03 18.67
N LYS A 119 7.54 -2.08 18.16
CA LYS A 119 8.76 -2.64 18.75
C LYS A 119 10.02 -1.84 18.37
N ASN A 120 10.00 -1.14 17.25
CA ASN A 120 11.17 -0.45 16.74
C ASN A 120 11.44 0.85 17.54
N PRO A 121 12.54 0.92 18.30
CA PRO A 121 12.85 2.10 19.11
C PRO A 121 13.10 3.35 18.27
N LEU A 122 13.45 3.22 17.00
CA LEU A 122 13.71 4.36 16.10
C LEU A 122 12.43 5.10 15.70
N THR A 123 11.29 4.42 15.72
CA THR A 123 10.00 5.06 15.39
C THR A 123 9.38 5.77 16.59
N GLY A 124 9.64 5.28 17.81
CA GLY A 124 9.05 5.80 19.04
C GLY A 124 7.52 5.72 19.10
N LEU A 125 6.90 4.95 18.21
CA LEU A 125 5.45 4.84 18.11
C LEU A 125 4.88 3.98 19.24
N LYS A 126 3.88 4.50 19.92
CA LYS A 126 3.10 3.78 20.94
C LYS A 126 1.68 3.63 20.42
N LEU A 127 1.47 2.59 19.64
CA LEU A 127 0.21 2.30 18.97
C LEU A 127 -0.31 0.93 19.41
N ALA A 128 -1.62 0.77 19.55
CA ALA A 128 -2.27 -0.50 19.76
C ALA A 128 -3.42 -0.67 18.77
N ILE A 129 -3.52 -1.83 18.15
CA ILE A 129 -4.71 -2.19 17.38
C ILE A 129 -5.79 -2.57 18.39
N GLU A 130 -6.91 -1.86 18.37
CA GLU A 130 -8.05 -2.10 19.27
C GLU A 130 -9.12 -2.96 18.63
N ASP A 131 -9.28 -2.81 17.32
CA ASP A 131 -10.29 -3.54 16.57
C ASP A 131 -9.86 -3.68 15.12
N TYR A 132 -10.37 -4.70 14.43
CA TYR A 132 -10.19 -4.84 13.00
C TYR A 132 -11.38 -5.60 12.37
N GLU A 133 -11.68 -5.25 11.14
CA GLU A 133 -12.69 -5.90 10.33
C GLU A 133 -12.04 -6.43 9.04
N GLU A 134 -12.06 -7.75 8.87
CA GLU A 134 -11.30 -8.43 7.80
C GLU A 134 -11.83 -8.10 6.39
N ARG A 135 -13.11 -7.70 6.29
CA ARG A 135 -13.78 -7.43 5.00
C ARG A 135 -14.57 -6.13 5.09
N PHE A 136 -14.04 -5.10 4.44
CA PHE A 136 -14.63 -3.77 4.47
C PHE A 136 -14.68 -3.12 3.06
N PRO A 137 -15.77 -2.39 2.69
CA PRO A 137 -17.07 -2.41 3.37
C PRO A 137 -17.78 -3.77 3.25
N ALA A 138 -18.71 -4.09 4.16
CA ALA A 138 -19.33 -5.41 4.24
C ALA A 138 -20.08 -5.82 2.97
N GLU A 139 -20.76 -4.86 2.31
CA GLU A 139 -21.60 -5.09 1.13
C GLU A 139 -20.79 -5.33 -0.15
N SER A 140 -19.59 -4.75 -0.24
CA SER A 140 -18.73 -4.88 -1.41
C SER A 140 -17.27 -4.76 -0.98
N PRO A 141 -16.72 -5.81 -0.36
CA PRO A 141 -15.41 -5.74 0.25
C PRO A 141 -14.30 -5.61 -0.81
N ASN A 142 -13.47 -4.59 -0.66
CA ASN A 142 -12.24 -4.39 -1.42
C ASN A 142 -11.04 -4.09 -0.51
N GLY A 143 -11.25 -4.13 0.80
CA GLY A 143 -10.24 -3.88 1.80
C GLY A 143 -10.61 -4.47 3.16
N PHE A 144 -9.87 -4.05 4.16
CA PHE A 144 -10.08 -4.34 5.57
C PHE A 144 -9.91 -3.06 6.39
N LEU A 145 -10.48 -3.08 7.60
CA LEU A 145 -10.46 -1.96 8.52
C LEU A 145 -9.59 -2.26 9.72
N LEU A 146 -8.84 -1.26 10.17
CA LEU A 146 -8.12 -1.25 11.44
C LEU A 146 -8.52 -0.02 12.27
N VAL A 147 -8.74 -0.22 13.55
CA VAL A 147 -8.89 0.83 14.54
C VAL A 147 -7.65 0.81 15.42
N VAL A 148 -6.85 1.88 15.35
CA VAL A 148 -5.56 1.97 16.02
C VAL A 148 -5.58 3.11 17.03
N ARG A 149 -5.24 2.84 18.28
CA ARG A 149 -5.15 3.85 19.35
C ARG A 149 -3.73 4.33 19.56
N SER A 150 -3.58 5.63 19.75
CA SER A 150 -2.33 6.29 20.16
C SER A 150 -2.20 6.29 21.69
N HIS A 151 -1.07 5.81 22.18
CA HIS A 151 -0.68 5.79 23.60
C HIS A 151 0.49 6.76 23.89
N LYS A 152 0.44 7.96 23.30
CA LYS A 152 1.43 9.01 23.58
C LYS A 152 1.57 9.27 25.07
#